data_41338d4ccdef8ba3c85a38de5d0ceb9b
#
_entry.id   41338d4ccdef8ba3c85a38de5d0ceb9b
#
_cell.length_a   1.000
_cell.length_b   1.000
_cell.length_c   1.000
_cell.angle_alpha   90.00
_cell.angle_beta   90.00
_cell.angle_gamma   90.00
#
_symmetry.space_group_name_H-M   'P 1'
#
loop_
_entity.id
_entity.type
_entity.pdbx_description
1 polymer ?
#
loop_
_entity_poly.entity_id
_entity_poly.type
_entity_poly.pdbx_seq_one_letter_code
_entity_poly.pdbx_strand_id
1 'polypeptide(L)'
;MAARRELANAVRALSMDAVQRANSGHPGAPMGMADIAEVLWNDFLKHNPADPNWSNRDRFVLSNGHGSMLLYSLLHLSGYDLTIDDLKNFRQLHSKTPGHPEYGYAPGVETTTGPLGQGIANAIGMALAEKVLAAQFNRPGYSIVDHQTYTFLGDGCLMEGISHEVCSLAGTLGLGTVSYTHLTLPTTD
;
A
#
# COMPACT_ATOMS: atom_id res chain seq x y z
N MET A 1 -0.63 -25.61 -5.32
CA MET A 1 -0.53 -24.18 -4.92
C MET A 1 0.93 -23.90 -4.60
N ALA A 2 1.46 -22.78 -5.06
CA ALA A 2 2.81 -22.34 -4.67
C ALA A 2 2.89 -22.16 -3.15
N ALA A 3 4.08 -22.43 -2.57
CA ALA A 3 4.29 -22.15 -1.17
C ALA A 3 4.27 -20.63 -0.93
N ARG A 4 3.77 -20.14 0.22
CA ARG A 4 3.72 -18.71 0.55
C ARG A 4 5.06 -18.00 0.35
N ARG A 5 6.16 -18.69 0.72
CA ARG A 5 7.51 -18.18 0.51
C ARG A 5 7.86 -17.96 -0.97
N GLU A 6 7.32 -18.77 -1.87
CA GLU A 6 7.52 -18.59 -3.31
C GLU A 6 6.78 -17.36 -3.82
N LEU A 7 5.57 -17.11 -3.31
CA LEU A 7 4.79 -15.91 -3.66
C LEU A 7 5.49 -14.64 -3.17
N ALA A 8 5.96 -14.61 -1.93
CA ALA A 8 6.75 -13.50 -1.40
C ALA A 8 8.06 -13.31 -2.19
N ASN A 9 8.72 -14.40 -2.59
CA ASN A 9 9.94 -14.33 -3.40
C ASN A 9 9.67 -13.83 -4.83
N ALA A 10 8.48 -14.07 -5.40
CA ALA A 10 8.11 -13.46 -6.67
C ALA A 10 8.05 -11.93 -6.57
N VAL A 11 7.47 -11.39 -5.49
CA VAL A 11 7.49 -9.93 -5.22
C VAL A 11 8.92 -9.40 -5.13
N ARG A 12 9.81 -10.11 -4.41
CA ARG A 12 11.23 -9.74 -4.28
C ARG A 12 11.95 -9.75 -5.61
N ALA A 13 11.79 -10.82 -6.40
CA ALA A 13 12.45 -10.97 -7.70
C ALA A 13 12.04 -9.85 -8.66
N LEU A 14 10.74 -9.61 -8.83
CA LEU A 14 10.24 -8.53 -9.67
C LEU A 14 10.78 -7.16 -9.24
N SER A 15 10.86 -6.92 -7.94
CA SER A 15 11.36 -5.65 -7.40
C SER A 15 12.86 -5.49 -7.65
N MET A 16 13.67 -6.53 -7.44
CA MET A 16 15.09 -6.50 -7.73
C MET A 16 15.36 -6.24 -9.21
N ASP A 17 14.69 -6.97 -10.09
CA ASP A 17 14.89 -6.88 -11.53
C ASP A 17 14.51 -5.49 -12.07
N ALA A 18 13.39 -4.93 -11.60
CA ALA A 18 12.94 -3.60 -12.00
C ALA A 18 13.90 -2.50 -11.52
N VAL A 19 14.33 -2.55 -10.27
CA VAL A 19 15.31 -1.59 -9.70
C VAL A 19 16.64 -1.71 -10.40
N GLN A 20 17.13 -2.94 -10.65
CA GLN A 20 18.39 -3.18 -11.37
C GLN A 20 18.31 -2.67 -12.81
N ARG A 21 17.21 -2.94 -13.50
CA ARG A 21 17.01 -2.47 -14.88
C ARG A 21 16.95 -0.95 -14.97
N ALA A 22 16.26 -0.30 -14.06
CA ALA A 22 16.17 1.15 -13.98
C ALA A 22 17.49 1.81 -13.54
N ASN A 23 18.43 1.03 -13.00
CA ASN A 23 19.65 1.51 -12.34
C ASN A 23 19.33 2.62 -11.31
N SER A 24 18.17 2.55 -10.70
CA SER A 24 17.63 3.55 -9.77
C SER A 24 16.45 2.96 -8.99
N GLY A 25 16.35 3.25 -7.71
CA GLY A 25 15.22 2.82 -6.87
C GLY A 25 15.66 2.36 -5.49
N HIS A 26 14.69 1.86 -4.73
CA HIS A 26 14.85 1.48 -3.32
C HIS A 26 14.38 0.04 -3.11
N PRO A 27 15.28 -0.95 -3.07
CA PRO A 27 14.89 -2.35 -2.93
C PRO A 27 14.58 -2.77 -1.48
N GLY A 28 14.97 -2.00 -0.47
CA GLY A 28 14.89 -2.39 0.95
C GLY A 28 13.49 -2.75 1.42
N ALA A 29 12.51 -1.87 1.21
CA ALA A 29 11.14 -2.13 1.60
C ALA A 29 10.52 -3.34 0.86
N PRO A 30 10.64 -3.49 -0.47
CA PRO A 30 10.21 -4.71 -1.15
C PRO A 30 10.83 -5.99 -0.61
N MET A 31 12.11 -5.96 -0.27
CA MET A 31 12.81 -7.13 0.29
C MET A 31 12.29 -7.49 1.69
N GLY A 32 12.15 -6.50 2.57
CA GLY A 32 11.79 -6.71 3.96
C GLY A 32 10.31 -6.97 4.19
N MET A 33 9.43 -6.41 3.35
CA MET A 33 7.98 -6.45 3.55
C MET A 33 7.25 -7.48 2.69
N ALA A 34 7.94 -8.23 1.83
CA ALA A 34 7.29 -9.15 0.90
C ALA A 34 6.43 -10.22 1.58
N ASP A 35 6.88 -10.78 2.72
CA ASP A 35 6.12 -11.83 3.42
C ASP A 35 4.84 -11.27 4.06
N ILE A 36 4.91 -10.10 4.71
CA ILE A 36 3.70 -9.49 5.29
C ILE A 36 2.74 -9.00 4.20
N ALA A 37 3.26 -8.54 3.09
CA ALA A 37 2.46 -8.14 1.94
C ALA A 37 1.74 -9.34 1.32
N GLU A 38 2.43 -10.48 1.18
CA GLU A 38 1.82 -11.73 0.70
C GLU A 38 0.65 -12.14 1.61
N VAL A 39 0.86 -12.15 2.92
CA VAL A 39 -0.19 -12.48 3.90
C VAL A 39 -1.37 -11.50 3.79
N LEU A 40 -1.09 -10.20 3.74
CA LEU A 40 -2.15 -9.20 3.63
C LEU A 40 -2.98 -9.40 2.36
N TRP A 41 -2.34 -9.56 1.22
CA TRP A 41 -3.02 -9.67 -0.08
C TRP A 41 -3.84 -10.95 -0.23
N ASN A 42 -3.36 -12.07 0.29
CA ASN A 42 -4.03 -13.36 0.12
C ASN A 42 -5.07 -13.66 1.19
N ASP A 43 -4.91 -13.16 2.42
CA ASP A 43 -5.76 -13.58 3.54
C ASP A 43 -6.71 -12.49 4.03
N PHE A 44 -6.40 -11.22 3.83
CA PHE A 44 -7.13 -10.12 4.50
C PHE A 44 -7.69 -9.08 3.55
N LEU A 45 -6.93 -8.63 2.56
CA LEU A 45 -7.31 -7.49 1.72
C LEU A 45 -8.48 -7.83 0.80
N LYS A 46 -9.62 -7.19 1.01
CA LYS A 46 -10.78 -7.28 0.11
C LYS A 46 -10.59 -6.34 -1.07
N HIS A 47 -10.21 -6.89 -2.20
CA HIS A 47 -9.99 -6.13 -3.42
C HIS A 47 -10.51 -6.86 -4.66
N ASN A 48 -10.74 -6.14 -5.74
CA ASN A 48 -11.16 -6.71 -7.02
C ASN A 48 -10.35 -6.08 -8.17
N PRO A 49 -9.36 -6.78 -8.73
CA PRO A 49 -8.56 -6.26 -9.83
C PRO A 49 -9.38 -5.91 -11.09
N ALA A 50 -10.51 -6.60 -11.31
CA ALA A 50 -11.42 -6.31 -12.43
C ALA A 50 -12.29 -5.06 -12.20
N ASP A 51 -12.44 -4.63 -10.96
CA ASP A 51 -13.12 -3.39 -10.56
C ASP A 51 -12.31 -2.65 -9.50
N PRO A 52 -11.18 -2.03 -9.89
CA PRO A 52 -10.28 -1.34 -8.96
C PRO A 52 -10.92 -0.12 -8.29
N ASN A 53 -12.09 0.31 -8.76
CA ASN A 53 -12.84 1.43 -8.22
C ASN A 53 -14.05 1.00 -7.36
N TRP A 54 -14.19 -0.29 -7.09
CA TRP A 54 -15.26 -0.79 -6.21
C TRP A 54 -15.29 0.02 -4.89
N SER A 55 -16.43 0.61 -4.59
CA SER A 55 -16.54 1.62 -3.52
C SER A 55 -16.24 1.07 -2.13
N ASN A 56 -16.61 -0.20 -1.86
CA ASN A 56 -16.40 -0.87 -0.57
C ASN A 56 -15.16 -1.81 -0.55
N ARG A 57 -14.22 -1.63 -1.49
CA ARG A 57 -12.93 -2.32 -1.42
C ARG A 57 -12.12 -1.83 -0.22
N ASP A 58 -11.27 -2.67 0.32
CA ASP A 58 -10.26 -2.22 1.27
C ASP A 58 -9.25 -1.28 0.60
N ARG A 59 -8.64 -0.41 1.39
CA ARG A 59 -7.63 0.55 0.93
C ARG A 59 -6.26 0.09 1.39
N PHE A 60 -5.31 0.09 0.46
CA PHE A 60 -3.91 -0.12 0.80
C PHE A 60 -3.07 1.11 0.47
N VAL A 61 -2.31 1.58 1.45
CA VAL A 61 -1.42 2.74 1.31
C VAL A 61 0.01 2.34 1.65
N LEU A 62 0.92 2.54 0.71
CA LEU A 62 2.35 2.41 0.96
C LEU A 62 2.91 3.78 1.37
N SER A 63 3.01 4.03 2.69
CA SER A 63 3.46 5.32 3.23
C SER A 63 4.95 5.59 2.95
N ASN A 64 5.78 4.54 2.95
CA ASN A 64 7.15 4.61 2.46
C ASN A 64 7.18 4.45 0.93
N GLY A 65 6.60 5.43 0.23
CA GLY A 65 6.37 5.39 -1.20
C GLY A 65 7.61 5.21 -2.06
N HIS A 66 8.80 5.47 -1.54
CA HIS A 66 10.07 5.14 -2.20
C HIS A 66 10.26 3.63 -2.44
N GLY A 67 9.60 2.77 -1.64
CA GLY A 67 9.54 1.32 -1.86
C GLY A 67 8.48 0.88 -2.88
N SER A 68 8.16 1.71 -3.85
CA SER A 68 7.04 1.59 -4.79
C SER A 68 6.96 0.25 -5.52
N MET A 69 8.09 -0.39 -5.80
CA MET A 69 8.11 -1.70 -6.47
C MET A 69 7.42 -2.80 -5.65
N LEU A 70 7.35 -2.67 -4.31
CA LEU A 70 6.51 -3.56 -3.52
C LEU A 70 5.05 -3.52 -4.00
N LEU A 71 4.48 -2.32 -4.08
CA LEU A 71 3.10 -2.14 -4.51
C LEU A 71 2.89 -2.56 -5.96
N TYR A 72 3.76 -2.14 -6.88
CA TYR A 72 3.63 -2.49 -8.29
C TYR A 72 3.73 -3.99 -8.55
N SER A 73 4.62 -4.69 -7.85
CA SER A 73 4.73 -6.15 -7.95
C SER A 73 3.47 -6.85 -7.45
N LEU A 74 2.89 -6.38 -6.34
CA LEU A 74 1.64 -6.90 -5.80
C LEU A 74 0.46 -6.66 -6.75
N LEU A 75 0.32 -5.46 -7.30
CA LEU A 75 -0.73 -5.14 -8.25
C LEU A 75 -0.62 -6.01 -9.51
N HIS A 76 0.60 -6.17 -10.06
CA HIS A 76 0.83 -7.05 -11.20
C HIS A 76 0.44 -8.50 -10.89
N LEU A 77 0.96 -9.07 -9.80
CA LEU A 77 0.74 -10.46 -9.44
C LEU A 77 -0.71 -10.76 -9.06
N SER A 78 -1.44 -9.79 -8.55
CA SER A 78 -2.86 -9.95 -8.20
C SER A 78 -3.83 -9.67 -9.36
N GLY A 79 -3.32 -9.34 -10.56
CA GLY A 79 -4.11 -9.27 -11.79
C GLY A 79 -4.73 -7.91 -12.10
N TYR A 80 -4.24 -6.83 -11.49
CA TYR A 80 -4.58 -5.47 -11.95
C TYR A 80 -4.01 -5.20 -13.35
N ASP A 81 -4.56 -4.21 -14.05
CA ASP A 81 -4.05 -3.77 -15.36
C ASP A 81 -2.68 -3.08 -15.24
N LEU A 82 -1.70 -3.88 -14.85
CA LEU A 82 -0.30 -3.52 -14.73
C LEU A 82 0.55 -4.68 -15.24
N THR A 83 1.09 -4.53 -16.44
CA THR A 83 1.76 -5.61 -17.15
C THR A 83 3.22 -5.78 -16.72
N ILE A 84 3.83 -6.90 -17.11
CA ILE A 84 5.29 -7.10 -16.90
C ILE A 84 6.12 -6.03 -17.65
N ASP A 85 5.63 -5.53 -18.77
CA ASP A 85 6.33 -4.48 -19.51
C ASP A 85 6.20 -3.11 -18.83
N ASP A 86 5.09 -2.86 -18.10
CA ASP A 86 5.00 -1.69 -17.23
C ASP A 86 6.03 -1.77 -16.09
N LEU A 87 6.24 -2.95 -15.49
CA LEU A 87 7.28 -3.15 -14.46
C LEU A 87 8.69 -2.97 -15.03
N LYS A 88 8.95 -3.43 -16.25
CA LYS A 88 10.25 -3.21 -16.94
C LYS A 88 10.52 -1.73 -17.22
N ASN A 89 9.47 -0.92 -17.30
CA ASN A 89 9.57 0.53 -17.50
C ASN A 89 9.53 1.32 -16.18
N PHE A 90 9.84 0.67 -15.06
CA PHE A 90 9.95 1.32 -13.74
C PHE A 90 10.85 2.56 -13.80
N ARG A 91 10.36 3.69 -13.27
CA ARG A 91 11.05 4.99 -13.24
C ARG A 91 11.38 5.58 -14.60
N GLN A 92 10.79 5.08 -15.68
CA GLN A 92 10.94 5.71 -17.00
C GLN A 92 9.89 6.82 -17.17
N LEU A 93 10.23 7.81 -17.98
CA LEU A 93 9.32 8.92 -18.26
C LEU A 93 8.00 8.41 -18.85
N HIS A 94 6.89 8.90 -18.34
CA HIS A 94 5.52 8.52 -18.73
C HIS A 94 5.14 7.05 -18.47
N SER A 95 5.90 6.29 -17.69
CA SER A 95 5.51 4.93 -17.31
C SER A 95 4.36 4.93 -16.29
N LYS A 96 3.60 3.82 -16.24
CA LYS A 96 2.61 3.57 -15.18
C LYS A 96 3.25 3.31 -13.81
N THR A 97 4.57 3.15 -13.76
CA THR A 97 5.35 2.78 -12.57
C THR A 97 6.40 3.83 -12.22
N PRO A 98 6.00 5.06 -11.88
CA PRO A 98 6.95 6.09 -11.44
C PRO A 98 7.68 5.68 -10.16
N GLY A 99 8.74 6.41 -9.82
CA GLY A 99 9.59 6.11 -8.66
C GLY A 99 8.87 6.12 -7.30
N HIS A 100 7.77 6.86 -7.21
CA HIS A 100 6.84 6.88 -6.08
C HIS A 100 5.43 6.64 -6.62
N PRO A 101 4.53 5.97 -5.89
CA PRO A 101 3.17 5.76 -6.36
C PRO A 101 2.44 7.09 -6.55
N GLU A 102 1.83 7.25 -7.72
CA GLU A 102 1.02 8.42 -8.04
C GLU A 102 -0.42 7.98 -8.35
N TYR A 103 -1.38 8.62 -7.70
CA TYR A 103 -2.79 8.36 -7.94
C TYR A 103 -3.16 8.62 -9.41
N GLY A 104 -3.82 7.65 -10.02
CA GLY A 104 -4.24 7.75 -11.43
C GLY A 104 -3.25 7.19 -12.46
N TYR A 105 -2.02 6.80 -12.06
CA TYR A 105 -1.04 6.20 -12.98
C TYR A 105 -1.23 4.69 -13.12
N ALA A 106 -1.39 3.99 -12.03
CA ALA A 106 -1.68 2.55 -12.06
C ALA A 106 -2.98 2.25 -11.29
N PRO A 107 -3.84 1.35 -11.80
CA PRO A 107 -5.01 0.91 -11.06
C PRO A 107 -4.62 0.26 -9.73
N GLY A 108 -5.34 0.56 -8.65
CA GLY A 108 -5.05 0.05 -7.31
C GLY A 108 -4.10 0.93 -6.49
N VAL A 109 -3.58 2.03 -7.05
CA VAL A 109 -2.87 3.06 -6.29
C VAL A 109 -3.90 4.01 -5.67
N GLU A 110 -4.06 3.97 -4.36
CA GLU A 110 -5.10 4.71 -3.63
C GLU A 110 -4.76 6.17 -3.38
N THR A 111 -3.48 6.50 -3.29
CA THR A 111 -3.01 7.87 -3.04
C THR A 111 -1.57 8.04 -3.47
N THR A 112 -1.19 9.27 -3.80
CA THR A 112 0.19 9.65 -4.07
C THR A 112 0.98 9.68 -2.77
N THR A 113 2.12 8.98 -2.74
CA THR A 113 3.05 8.95 -1.61
C THR A 113 4.47 9.22 -2.08
N GLY A 114 5.39 9.41 -1.15
CA GLY A 114 6.79 9.76 -1.41
C GLY A 114 7.36 10.55 -0.24
N PRO A 115 6.83 11.75 0.06
CA PRO A 115 7.17 12.45 1.31
C PRO A 115 6.74 11.61 2.51
N LEU A 116 7.68 11.33 3.42
CA LEU A 116 7.45 10.48 4.59
C LEU A 116 6.34 11.08 5.49
N GLY A 117 5.56 10.20 6.11
CA GLY A 117 4.43 10.59 6.97
C GLY A 117 3.12 10.89 6.23
N GLN A 118 3.17 11.30 4.96
CA GLN A 118 1.95 11.66 4.22
C GLN A 118 1.03 10.45 3.98
N GLY A 119 1.60 9.27 3.68
CA GLY A 119 0.81 8.07 3.42
C GLY A 119 0.00 7.61 4.63
N ILE A 120 0.59 7.56 5.82
CA ILE A 120 -0.14 7.20 7.05
C ILE A 120 -1.21 8.25 7.37
N ALA A 121 -0.95 9.52 7.12
CA ALA A 121 -1.94 10.57 7.30
C ALA A 121 -3.14 10.38 6.36
N ASN A 122 -2.89 10.08 5.09
CA ASN A 122 -3.95 9.77 4.12
C ASN A 122 -4.73 8.51 4.52
N ALA A 123 -4.05 7.45 4.99
CA ALA A 123 -4.70 6.23 5.44
C ALA A 123 -5.66 6.47 6.62
N ILE A 124 -5.24 7.28 7.59
CA ILE A 124 -6.09 7.67 8.72
C ILE A 124 -7.28 8.53 8.24
N GLY A 125 -7.05 9.41 7.27
CA GLY A 125 -8.12 10.16 6.62
C GLY A 125 -9.13 9.27 5.90
N MET A 126 -8.68 8.18 5.24
CA MET A 126 -9.54 7.20 4.60
C MET A 126 -10.37 6.41 5.63
N ALA A 127 -9.78 6.01 6.75
CA ALA A 127 -10.51 5.36 7.84
C ALA A 127 -11.54 6.29 8.51
N LEU A 128 -11.22 7.58 8.63
CA LEU A 128 -12.19 8.56 9.09
C LEU A 128 -13.36 8.71 8.09
N ALA A 129 -13.05 8.75 6.80
CA ALA A 129 -14.07 8.81 5.75
C ALA A 129 -14.97 7.57 5.77
N GLU A 130 -14.41 6.36 5.93
CA GLU A 130 -15.18 5.12 6.11
C GLU A 130 -16.15 5.26 7.28
N LYS A 131 -15.67 5.68 8.46
CA LYS A 131 -16.49 5.84 9.66
C LYS A 131 -17.65 6.82 9.46
N VAL A 132 -17.39 7.93 8.79
CA VAL A 132 -18.43 8.94 8.47
C VAL A 132 -19.46 8.37 7.49
N LEU A 133 -19.01 7.71 6.42
CA LEU A 133 -19.89 7.09 5.43
C LEU A 133 -20.70 5.95 6.03
N ALA A 134 -20.10 5.10 6.86
CA ALA A 134 -20.78 4.03 7.58
C ALA A 134 -21.91 4.58 8.47
N ALA A 135 -21.64 5.64 9.23
CA ALA A 135 -22.65 6.30 10.05
C ALA A 135 -23.80 6.91 9.23
N GLN A 136 -23.50 7.40 8.02
CA GLN A 136 -24.49 8.00 7.14
C GLN A 136 -25.33 6.95 6.39
N PHE A 137 -24.73 5.87 5.91
CA PHE A 137 -25.37 4.95 4.96
C PHE A 137 -25.74 3.59 5.53
N ASN A 138 -25.05 3.07 6.52
CA ASN A 138 -25.38 1.77 7.10
C ASN A 138 -26.68 1.82 7.89
N ARG A 139 -27.39 0.69 7.91
CA ARG A 139 -28.65 0.50 8.64
C ARG A 139 -28.61 -0.85 9.36
N PRO A 140 -29.41 -1.07 10.40
CA PRO A 140 -29.48 -2.36 11.07
C PRO A 140 -29.70 -3.50 10.07
N GLY A 141 -28.76 -4.46 10.05
CA GLY A 141 -28.77 -5.59 9.11
C GLY A 141 -28.24 -5.30 7.69
N TYR A 142 -27.84 -4.07 7.41
CA TYR A 142 -27.31 -3.65 6.08
C TYR A 142 -26.05 -2.83 6.25
N SER A 143 -24.89 -3.49 6.23
CA SER A 143 -23.56 -2.86 6.21
C SER A 143 -23.08 -2.71 4.77
N ILE A 144 -23.23 -1.53 4.19
CA ILE A 144 -22.79 -1.23 2.81
C ILE A 144 -21.44 -0.52 2.76
N VAL A 145 -20.97 -0.02 3.90
CA VAL A 145 -19.67 0.60 4.10
C VAL A 145 -19.00 -0.06 5.30
N ASP A 146 -18.02 -0.92 5.05
CA ASP A 146 -17.31 -1.68 6.09
C ASP A 146 -15.86 -2.03 5.68
N HIS A 147 -15.29 -1.22 4.78
CA HIS A 147 -13.94 -1.49 4.28
C HIS A 147 -12.86 -1.12 5.29
N GLN A 148 -11.76 -1.84 5.25
CA GLN A 148 -10.59 -1.60 6.06
C GLN A 148 -9.58 -0.71 5.31
N THR A 149 -8.72 -0.05 6.04
CA THR A 149 -7.57 0.68 5.49
C THR A 149 -6.29 0.08 6.07
N TYR A 150 -5.42 -0.42 5.21
CA TYR A 150 -4.12 -0.97 5.58
C TYR A 150 -3.02 -0.04 5.10
N THR A 151 -2.00 0.18 5.92
CA THR A 151 -0.84 0.97 5.51
C THR A 151 0.46 0.32 5.96
N PHE A 152 1.42 0.26 5.01
CA PHE A 152 2.79 -0.08 5.33
C PHE A 152 3.64 1.18 5.35
N LEU A 153 4.56 1.23 6.30
CA LEU A 153 5.43 2.38 6.49
C LEU A 153 6.83 1.95 6.95
N GLY A 154 7.80 2.81 6.77
CA GLY A 154 9.12 2.67 7.38
C GLY A 154 9.19 3.45 8.69
N ASP A 155 10.23 3.19 9.47
CA ASP A 155 10.54 3.92 10.71
C ASP A 155 10.62 5.44 10.49
N GLY A 156 11.25 5.87 9.39
CA GLY A 156 11.32 7.28 9.01
C GLY A 156 9.95 7.95 8.84
N CYS A 157 8.92 7.20 8.43
CA CYS A 157 7.55 7.74 8.37
C CYS A 157 7.03 8.13 9.76
N LEU A 158 7.41 7.36 10.80
CA LEU A 158 7.00 7.65 12.18
C LEU A 158 7.78 8.79 12.82
N MET A 159 8.90 9.21 12.22
CA MET A 159 9.69 10.36 12.69
C MET A 159 9.10 11.70 12.26
N GLU A 160 8.14 11.70 11.34
CA GLU A 160 7.48 12.91 10.88
C GLU A 160 6.44 13.40 11.89
N GLY A 161 6.36 14.71 12.12
CA GLY A 161 5.41 15.32 13.06
C GLY A 161 3.96 14.97 12.77
N ILE A 162 3.56 14.98 11.49
CA ILE A 162 2.21 14.64 11.07
C ILE A 162 1.80 13.22 11.47
N SER A 163 2.73 12.29 11.52
CA SER A 163 2.42 10.90 11.90
C SER A 163 1.95 10.83 13.35
N HIS A 164 2.58 11.57 14.25
CA HIS A 164 2.17 11.65 15.65
C HIS A 164 0.80 12.32 15.81
N GLU A 165 0.57 13.39 15.06
CA GLU A 165 -0.70 14.12 15.09
C GLU A 165 -1.86 13.24 14.64
N VAL A 166 -1.72 12.57 13.49
CA VAL A 166 -2.80 11.73 12.93
C VAL A 166 -3.02 10.45 13.73
N CYS A 167 -1.96 9.83 14.29
CA CYS A 167 -2.11 8.67 15.16
C CYS A 167 -2.84 9.04 16.46
N SER A 168 -2.53 10.19 17.04
CA SER A 168 -3.26 10.72 18.20
C SER A 168 -4.73 10.99 17.88
N LEU A 169 -5.01 11.59 16.71
CA LEU A 169 -6.37 11.81 16.22
C LEU A 169 -7.11 10.49 16.02
N ALA A 170 -6.48 9.50 15.39
CA ALA A 170 -7.06 8.17 15.16
C ALA A 170 -7.46 7.50 16.48
N GLY A 171 -6.57 7.54 17.48
CA GLY A 171 -6.86 7.03 18.82
C GLY A 171 -8.01 7.77 19.49
N THR A 172 -8.02 9.09 19.44
CA THR A 172 -9.08 9.93 20.01
C THR A 172 -10.45 9.65 19.38
N LEU A 173 -10.49 9.46 18.07
CA LEU A 173 -11.73 9.17 17.33
C LEU A 173 -12.10 7.68 17.34
N GLY A 174 -11.27 6.79 17.85
CA GLY A 174 -11.50 5.35 17.86
C GLY A 174 -11.67 4.79 16.44
N LEU A 175 -10.71 5.09 15.54
CA LEU A 175 -10.74 4.60 14.16
C LEU A 175 -10.23 3.15 14.11
N GLY A 176 -11.12 2.19 14.36
CA GLY A 176 -10.81 0.75 14.42
C GLY A 176 -10.62 0.09 13.05
N THR A 177 -10.94 0.77 11.96
CA THR A 177 -10.84 0.25 10.59
C THR A 177 -9.48 0.54 9.93
N VAL A 178 -8.54 1.18 10.63
CA VAL A 178 -7.18 1.39 10.14
C VAL A 178 -6.20 0.46 10.86
N SER A 179 -5.38 -0.22 10.06
CA SER A 179 -4.29 -1.07 10.55
C SER A 179 -2.98 -0.66 9.88
N TYR A 180 -1.91 -0.53 10.66
CA TYR A 180 -0.59 -0.23 10.12
C TYR A 180 0.47 -1.23 10.57
N THR A 181 1.46 -1.42 9.71
CA THR A 181 2.67 -2.20 9.98
C THR A 181 3.89 -1.39 9.55
N HIS A 182 4.95 -1.42 10.34
CA HIS A 182 6.18 -0.73 10.01
C HIS A 182 7.38 -1.67 9.92
N LEU A 183 8.31 -1.33 9.02
CA LEU A 183 9.62 -1.95 8.91
C LEU A 183 10.63 -1.06 9.63
N THR A 184 11.37 -1.65 10.56
CA THR A 184 12.55 -1.03 11.16
C THR A 184 13.78 -1.53 10.40
N LEU A 185 14.58 -0.64 9.86
CA LEU A 185 15.89 -1.02 9.32
C LEU A 185 16.81 -1.34 10.49
N PRO A 186 17.68 -2.37 10.38
CA PRO A 186 18.70 -2.61 11.39
C PRO A 186 19.55 -1.34 11.52
N THR A 187 19.62 -0.79 12.73
CA THR A 187 20.64 0.20 13.04
C THR A 187 21.97 -0.55 13.10
N THR A 188 22.85 -0.26 12.16
CA THR A 188 24.26 -0.69 12.32
C THR A 188 24.86 0.20 13.39
N ASP A 189 25.06 -0.35 14.58
CA ASP A 189 25.95 0.22 15.58
C ASP A 189 27.38 0.19 15.06
#